data_928695fd6b64310623af4d839dd4b28c
#
_entry.id   928695fd6b64310623af4d839dd4b28c
#
_cell.length_a   1.000
_cell.length_b   1.000
_cell.length_c   1.000
_cell.angle_alpha   90.00
_cell.angle_beta   90.00
_cell.angle_gamma   90.00
#
_symmetry.space_group_name_H-M   'P 1'
#
loop_
_entity.id
_entity.type
_entity.pdbx_description
1 polymer ?
#
loop_
_entity_poly.entity_id
_entity_poly.type
_entity_poly.pdbx_seq_one_letter_code
_entity_poly.pdbx_strand_id
1 'polypeptide(L)'
;MYPFLVENMTDEEAYIQKLNIEINSKEVCYFMCGENFGRILFEIFCGYKKPKTGEIFVCNKDWLDLDENSRSLLNRRLFGIAAEEFPLIEFMTVEENISMPSLLDGDKSNIEELVKAFDIGHLLQKYPSDLNHREKMRCICARAFSGGRKVVVIFDLFKRMQEQSKAELAILTYHAAKSLGISALYISEDLDENYGAYDLIYKYRPEKKEFSIIDYRA
;
A
#
# COMPACT_ATOMS: atom_id res chain seq x y z
N MET A 1 5.59 -15.40 10.80
CA MET A 1 6.29 -14.09 10.73
C MET A 1 5.34 -13.12 10.10
N TYR A 2 4.92 -12.13 10.86
CA TYR A 2 4.00 -11.09 10.38
C TYR A 2 4.80 -10.01 9.65
N PRO A 3 4.50 -9.72 8.38
CA PRO A 3 5.12 -8.58 7.69
C PRO A 3 4.73 -7.25 8.32
N PHE A 4 3.52 -7.17 8.91
CA PHE A 4 3.05 -5.97 9.58
C PHE A 4 2.13 -6.33 10.77
N LEU A 5 2.44 -5.79 11.93
CA LEU A 5 1.69 -6.00 13.17
C LEU A 5 1.57 -4.67 13.91
N VAL A 6 0.38 -4.35 14.38
CA VAL A 6 0.10 -3.19 15.24
C VAL A 6 -0.56 -3.69 16.51
N GLU A 7 -0.03 -3.29 17.67
CA GLU A 7 -0.56 -3.69 18.97
C GLU A 7 -0.91 -2.47 19.81
N ASN A 8 -2.12 -2.47 20.33
CA ASN A 8 -2.64 -1.50 21.29
C ASN A 8 -2.44 -0.02 20.88
N MET A 9 -2.42 0.25 19.57
CA MET A 9 -2.19 1.60 19.06
C MET A 9 -3.35 2.52 19.42
N THR A 10 -3.03 3.69 20.00
CA THR A 10 -3.97 4.78 20.21
C THR A 10 -3.45 6.05 19.53
N ASP A 11 -4.35 6.86 19.01
CA ASP A 11 -4.04 8.17 18.49
C ASP A 11 -5.27 9.08 18.62
N GLU A 12 -5.10 10.25 19.26
CA GLU A 12 -6.21 11.16 19.52
C GLU A 12 -6.63 11.93 18.27
N GLU A 13 -5.70 12.30 17.40
CA GLU A 13 -6.00 13.01 16.16
C GLU A 13 -6.73 12.10 15.17
N ALA A 14 -6.38 10.81 15.16
CA ALA A 14 -7.09 9.80 14.39
C ALA A 14 -8.32 9.24 15.13
N TYR A 15 -8.64 9.74 16.32
CA TYR A 15 -9.75 9.20 17.12
C TYR A 15 -9.67 7.68 17.33
N ILE A 16 -8.48 7.09 17.36
CA ILE A 16 -8.26 5.66 17.62
C ILE A 16 -8.13 5.46 19.13
N GLN A 17 -9.01 4.66 19.71
CA GLN A 17 -8.91 4.28 21.13
C GLN A 17 -8.06 3.03 21.35
N LYS A 18 -8.17 2.06 20.46
CA LYS A 18 -7.36 0.84 20.47
C LYS A 18 -7.43 0.17 19.09
N LEU A 19 -6.29 0.07 18.44
CA LEU A 19 -6.18 -0.63 17.18
C LEU A 19 -5.18 -1.78 17.30
N ASN A 20 -5.64 -2.98 16.94
CA ASN A 20 -4.80 -4.16 16.78
C ASN A 20 -4.97 -4.65 15.35
N ILE A 21 -3.86 -4.83 14.65
CA ILE A 21 -3.81 -5.28 13.26
C ILE A 21 -2.75 -6.37 13.17
N GLU A 22 -3.13 -7.50 12.62
CA GLU A 22 -2.23 -8.60 12.30
C GLU A 22 -2.37 -8.91 10.82
N ILE A 23 -1.32 -8.68 10.05
CA ILE A 23 -1.29 -8.94 8.61
C ILE A 23 -0.28 -10.04 8.34
N ASN A 24 -0.76 -11.13 7.79
CA ASN A 24 0.08 -12.24 7.36
C ASN A 24 0.67 -11.98 5.97
N SER A 25 1.69 -12.77 5.61
CA SER A 25 2.28 -12.69 4.27
C SER A 25 1.22 -12.93 3.18
N LYS A 26 1.23 -12.10 2.16
CA LYS A 26 0.29 -12.12 1.02
C LYS A 26 -1.15 -11.72 1.35
N GLU A 27 -1.42 -11.24 2.57
CA GLU A 27 -2.76 -10.72 2.87
C GLU A 27 -2.96 -9.33 2.28
N VAL A 28 -4.16 -9.11 1.79
CA VAL A 28 -4.62 -7.83 1.27
C VAL A 28 -5.70 -7.29 2.19
N CYS A 29 -5.41 -6.17 2.84
CA CYS A 29 -6.28 -5.53 3.82
C CYS A 29 -6.79 -4.19 3.29
N TYR A 30 -8.07 -3.94 3.48
CA TYR A 30 -8.68 -2.66 3.14
C TYR A 30 -9.12 -1.93 4.40
N PHE A 31 -8.58 -0.74 4.63
CA PHE A 31 -8.97 0.19 5.67
C PHE A 31 -9.94 1.20 5.09
N MET A 32 -11.23 0.92 5.27
CA MET A 32 -12.33 1.79 4.84
C MET A 32 -12.51 2.92 5.84
N CYS A 33 -12.01 4.10 5.51
CA CYS A 33 -12.04 5.28 6.38
C CYS A 33 -11.95 6.57 5.56
N GLY A 34 -12.57 7.64 6.08
CA GLY A 34 -12.54 8.94 5.42
C GLY A 34 -11.15 9.57 5.33
N GLU A 35 -10.98 10.51 4.40
CA GLU A 35 -9.70 11.08 3.98
C GLU A 35 -8.80 11.55 5.13
N ASN A 36 -9.33 12.39 6.04
CA ASN A 36 -8.52 12.95 7.14
C ASN A 36 -7.98 11.86 8.07
N PHE A 37 -8.81 10.89 8.39
CA PHE A 37 -8.42 9.75 9.21
C PHE A 37 -7.45 8.84 8.45
N GLY A 38 -7.75 8.56 7.18
CA GLY A 38 -6.91 7.77 6.30
C GLY A 38 -5.50 8.34 6.15
N ARG A 39 -5.36 9.67 6.06
CA ARG A 39 -4.08 10.37 6.01
C ARG A 39 -3.25 10.08 7.26
N ILE A 40 -3.82 10.22 8.44
CA ILE A 40 -3.10 9.96 9.70
C ILE A 40 -2.69 8.48 9.78
N LEU A 41 -3.60 7.58 9.41
CA LEU A 41 -3.31 6.14 9.40
C LEU A 41 -2.18 5.80 8.41
N PHE A 42 -2.19 6.39 7.22
CA PHE A 42 -1.14 6.25 6.22
C PHE A 42 0.21 6.74 6.76
N GLU A 43 0.25 7.93 7.37
CA GLU A 43 1.49 8.49 7.93
C GLU A 43 2.05 7.62 9.07
N ILE A 44 1.19 7.08 9.93
CA ILE A 44 1.60 6.16 11.00
C ILE A 44 2.12 4.84 10.40
N PHE A 45 1.40 4.23 9.45
CA PHE A 45 1.80 2.94 8.87
C PHE A 45 3.09 3.04 8.05
N CYS A 46 3.31 4.16 7.37
CA CYS A 46 4.54 4.42 6.65
C CYS A 46 5.68 4.98 7.54
N GLY A 47 5.44 5.16 8.83
CA GLY A 47 6.46 5.62 9.79
C GLY A 47 6.80 7.10 9.70
N TYR A 48 5.98 7.91 9.03
CA TYR A 48 6.13 9.36 8.96
C TYR A 48 5.64 10.05 10.23
N LYS A 49 4.72 9.42 10.96
CA LYS A 49 4.16 9.89 12.24
C LYS A 49 4.23 8.76 13.26
N LYS A 50 4.57 9.10 14.51
CA LYS A 50 4.46 8.17 15.64
C LYS A 50 3.05 8.25 16.23
N PRO A 51 2.38 7.12 16.53
CA PRO A 51 1.14 7.12 17.28
C PRO A 51 1.40 7.59 18.73
N LYS A 52 0.35 7.94 19.47
CA LYS A 52 0.46 8.36 20.87
C LYS A 52 0.94 7.23 21.78
N THR A 53 0.39 6.04 21.58
CA THR A 53 0.81 4.81 22.29
C THR A 53 0.69 3.62 21.36
N GLY A 54 1.22 2.48 21.82
CA GLY A 54 1.18 1.20 21.11
C GLY A 54 2.49 0.87 20.44
N GLU A 55 2.53 -0.27 19.79
CA GLU A 55 3.71 -0.84 19.16
C GLU A 55 3.41 -1.15 17.69
N ILE A 56 4.39 -0.97 16.84
CA ILE A 56 4.29 -1.30 15.41
C ILE A 56 5.50 -2.14 15.03
N PHE A 57 5.25 -3.36 14.58
CA PHE A 57 6.29 -4.28 14.14
C PHE A 57 6.23 -4.44 12.62
N VAL A 58 7.37 -4.28 11.98
CA VAL A 58 7.54 -4.53 10.55
C VAL A 58 8.58 -5.63 10.38
N CYS A 59 8.17 -6.77 9.83
CA CYS A 59 9.00 -7.97 9.74
C CYS A 59 9.65 -8.34 11.09
N ASN A 60 8.88 -8.30 12.17
CA ASN A 60 9.27 -8.56 13.57
C ASN A 60 10.30 -7.58 14.16
N LYS A 61 10.50 -6.43 13.57
CA LYS A 61 11.31 -5.34 14.14
C LYS A 61 10.37 -4.30 14.71
N ASP A 62 10.60 -3.90 15.96
CA ASP A 62 9.89 -2.76 16.53
C ASP A 62 10.25 -1.51 15.74
N TRP A 63 9.25 -0.97 15.07
CA TRP A 63 9.38 0.15 14.17
C TRP A 63 9.57 1.48 14.90
N LEU A 64 8.98 1.59 16.09
CA LEU A 64 8.98 2.84 16.88
C LEU A 64 10.28 3.02 17.67
N ASP A 65 10.95 1.91 18.01
CA ASP A 65 12.23 1.91 18.72
C ASP A 65 13.44 2.22 17.80
N LEU A 66 13.24 2.17 16.48
CA LEU A 66 14.30 2.48 15.54
C LEU A 66 14.63 3.99 15.53
N ASP A 67 15.91 4.30 15.43
CA ASP A 67 16.34 5.65 15.08
C ASP A 67 15.86 6.05 13.67
N GLU A 68 15.83 7.34 13.38
CA GLU A 68 15.27 7.88 12.15
C GLU A 68 15.96 7.33 10.89
N ASN A 69 17.29 7.19 10.90
CA ASN A 69 18.04 6.67 9.76
C ASN A 69 17.73 5.19 9.50
N SER A 70 17.72 4.39 10.56
CA SER A 70 17.40 2.96 10.49
C SER A 70 15.96 2.73 10.02
N ARG A 71 15.00 3.53 10.51
CA ARG A 71 13.61 3.49 10.10
C ARG A 71 13.45 3.88 8.64
N SER A 72 14.07 4.97 8.20
CA SER A 72 14.06 5.41 6.79
C SER A 72 14.63 4.36 5.84
N LEU A 73 15.75 3.72 6.21
CA LEU A 73 16.35 2.64 5.43
C LEU A 73 15.43 1.42 5.32
N LEU A 74 14.82 1.00 6.43
CA LEU A 74 13.87 -0.11 6.43
C LEU A 74 12.62 0.22 5.63
N ASN A 75 12.11 1.45 5.77
CA ASN A 75 10.96 1.93 5.01
C ASN A 75 11.22 1.78 3.52
N ARG A 76 12.33 2.33 3.04
CA ARG A 76 12.72 2.23 1.63
C ARG A 76 12.80 0.78 1.14
N ARG A 77 13.30 -0.15 1.96
CA ARG A 77 13.50 -1.55 1.55
C ARG A 77 12.26 -2.41 1.66
N LEU A 78 11.43 -2.19 2.66
CA LEU A 78 10.33 -3.10 2.98
C LEU A 78 8.98 -2.60 2.47
N PHE A 79 8.81 -1.28 2.36
CA PHE A 79 7.55 -0.68 1.93
C PHE A 79 7.62 -0.20 0.48
N GLY A 80 6.53 -0.48 -0.24
CA GLY A 80 6.18 0.22 -1.47
C GLY A 80 5.01 1.14 -1.19
N ILE A 81 5.01 2.33 -1.79
CA ILE A 81 3.94 3.31 -1.61
C ILE A 81 3.35 3.64 -2.97
N ALA A 82 2.03 3.47 -3.09
CA ALA A 82 1.24 3.90 -4.24
C ALA A 82 0.23 4.96 -3.78
N ALA A 83 0.48 6.21 -4.14
CA ALA A 83 -0.40 7.34 -3.86
C ALA A 83 -0.25 8.40 -4.95
N GLU A 84 -1.28 9.23 -5.18
CA GLU A 84 -1.22 10.31 -6.18
C GLU A 84 -0.11 11.33 -5.90
N GLU A 85 0.23 11.53 -4.63
CA GLU A 85 1.31 12.44 -4.20
C GLU A 85 2.72 11.93 -4.50
N PHE A 86 2.86 10.66 -4.91
CA PHE A 86 4.10 10.07 -5.38
C PHE A 86 3.98 9.69 -6.87
N PRO A 87 3.89 10.67 -7.79
CA PRO A 87 3.67 10.42 -9.21
C PRO A 87 4.86 9.68 -9.84
N LEU A 88 4.68 9.26 -11.08
CA LEU A 88 5.79 8.78 -11.90
C LEU A 88 6.75 9.94 -12.20
N ILE A 89 8.02 9.63 -12.36
CA ILE A 89 9.06 10.60 -12.70
C ILE A 89 8.93 10.92 -14.20
N GLU A 90 8.60 12.17 -14.54
CA GLU A 90 8.18 12.59 -15.87
C GLU A 90 9.25 12.40 -16.98
N PHE A 91 10.53 12.50 -16.63
CA PHE A 91 11.64 12.33 -17.56
C PHE A 91 12.17 10.90 -17.68
N MET A 92 11.52 9.96 -17.01
CA MET A 92 11.81 8.52 -17.08
C MET A 92 10.68 7.80 -17.82
N THR A 93 11.04 6.78 -18.59
CA THR A 93 10.05 5.87 -19.17
C THR A 93 9.32 5.08 -18.07
N VAL A 94 8.24 4.40 -18.42
CA VAL A 94 7.54 3.50 -17.49
C VAL A 94 8.48 2.41 -16.99
N GLU A 95 9.28 1.81 -17.85
CA GLU A 95 10.25 0.77 -17.47
C GLU A 95 11.27 1.29 -16.46
N GLU A 96 11.84 2.47 -16.68
CA GLU A 96 12.78 3.11 -15.78
C GLU A 96 12.14 3.43 -14.41
N ASN A 97 10.91 3.98 -14.41
CA ASN A 97 10.14 4.24 -13.20
C ASN A 97 9.92 2.98 -12.35
N ILE A 98 9.56 1.87 -13.00
CA ILE A 98 9.27 0.61 -12.30
C ILE A 98 10.57 -0.07 -11.83
N SER A 99 11.65 0.04 -12.59
CA SER A 99 12.93 -0.57 -12.25
C SER A 99 13.69 0.16 -11.14
N MET A 100 13.45 1.46 -10.99
CA MET A 100 14.21 2.32 -10.08
C MET A 100 14.29 1.81 -8.64
N PRO A 101 13.19 1.34 -8.00
CA PRO A 101 13.28 0.85 -6.63
C PRO A 101 14.24 -0.33 -6.45
N SER A 102 14.19 -1.32 -7.35
CA SER A 102 15.10 -2.47 -7.30
C SER A 102 16.56 -2.08 -7.58
N LEU A 103 16.79 -1.14 -8.50
CA LEU A 103 18.15 -0.62 -8.79
C LEU A 103 18.76 0.11 -7.59
N LEU A 104 17.98 0.94 -6.89
CA LEU A 104 18.43 1.69 -5.72
C LEU A 104 18.76 0.80 -4.53
N ASP A 105 18.04 -0.31 -4.37
CA ASP A 105 18.24 -1.24 -3.26
C ASP A 105 19.24 -2.35 -3.59
N GLY A 106 19.67 -2.47 -4.85
CA GLY A 106 20.52 -3.56 -5.33
C GLY A 106 19.81 -4.91 -5.34
N ASP A 107 18.49 -4.89 -5.40
CA ASP A 107 17.66 -6.09 -5.43
C ASP A 107 17.56 -6.68 -6.85
N LYS A 108 17.25 -7.97 -6.91
CA LYS A 108 16.92 -8.60 -8.19
C LYS A 108 15.65 -7.97 -8.77
N SER A 109 15.71 -7.58 -10.03
CA SER A 109 14.57 -7.03 -10.74
C SER A 109 13.46 -8.09 -10.88
N ASN A 110 12.22 -7.68 -10.61
CA ASN A 110 11.01 -8.48 -10.82
C ASN A 110 10.10 -7.83 -11.88
N ILE A 111 10.70 -7.09 -12.82
CA ILE A 111 9.96 -6.27 -13.78
C ILE A 111 9.05 -7.12 -14.69
N GLU A 112 9.48 -8.31 -15.09
CA GLU A 112 8.69 -9.19 -15.97
C GLU A 112 7.40 -9.63 -15.29
N GLU A 113 7.49 -9.99 -13.99
CA GLU A 113 6.32 -10.35 -13.19
C GLU A 113 5.38 -9.18 -12.99
N LEU A 114 5.92 -7.96 -12.76
CA LEU A 114 5.14 -6.73 -12.61
C LEU A 114 4.44 -6.33 -13.91
N VAL A 115 5.15 -6.40 -15.02
CA VAL A 115 4.59 -6.12 -16.35
C VAL A 115 3.39 -7.02 -16.65
N LYS A 116 3.50 -8.30 -16.33
CA LYS A 116 2.41 -9.25 -16.49
C LYS A 116 1.27 -9.01 -15.49
N ALA A 117 1.60 -8.78 -14.22
CA ALA A 117 0.60 -8.60 -13.17
C ALA A 117 -0.27 -7.35 -13.37
N PHE A 118 0.30 -6.27 -13.88
CA PHE A 118 -0.39 -4.99 -14.09
C PHE A 118 -0.81 -4.73 -15.53
N ASP A 119 -0.52 -5.67 -16.46
CA ASP A 119 -0.85 -5.54 -17.89
C ASP A 119 -0.34 -4.23 -18.52
N ILE A 120 0.96 -3.96 -18.33
CA ILE A 120 1.59 -2.69 -18.72
C ILE A 120 2.70 -2.86 -19.76
N GLY A 121 2.86 -4.04 -20.39
CA GLY A 121 3.92 -4.32 -21.34
C GLY A 121 3.95 -3.37 -22.53
N HIS A 122 2.78 -2.94 -23.01
CA HIS A 122 2.63 -1.99 -24.11
C HIS A 122 2.94 -0.53 -23.72
N LEU A 123 3.24 -0.27 -22.45
CA LEU A 123 3.52 1.07 -21.90
C LEU A 123 5.00 1.30 -21.59
N LEU A 124 5.83 0.26 -21.54
CA LEU A 124 7.19 0.30 -20.98
C LEU A 124 8.07 1.41 -21.55
N GLN A 125 7.97 1.67 -22.85
CA GLN A 125 8.79 2.67 -23.55
C GLN A 125 8.14 4.05 -23.60
N LYS A 126 6.93 4.20 -23.04
CA LYS A 126 6.24 5.50 -22.98
C LYS A 126 6.72 6.32 -21.79
N TYR A 127 6.58 7.62 -21.90
CA TYR A 127 6.75 8.57 -20.81
C TYR A 127 5.43 8.80 -20.08
N PRO A 128 5.46 9.24 -18.80
CA PRO A 128 4.24 9.54 -18.06
C PRO A 128 3.29 10.52 -18.76
N SER A 129 3.82 11.48 -19.52
CA SER A 129 3.02 12.41 -20.32
C SER A 129 2.14 11.74 -21.37
N ASP A 130 2.55 10.56 -21.87
CA ASP A 130 1.85 9.81 -22.93
C ASP A 130 0.79 8.86 -22.38
N LEU A 131 0.65 8.77 -21.06
CA LEU A 131 -0.26 7.86 -20.37
C LEU A 131 -1.57 8.58 -20.01
N ASN A 132 -2.68 7.87 -20.17
CA ASN A 132 -3.94 8.28 -19.56
C ASN A 132 -3.92 8.05 -18.05
N HIS A 133 -4.91 8.58 -17.34
CA HIS A 133 -4.96 8.48 -15.87
C HIS A 133 -4.96 7.02 -15.35
N ARG A 134 -5.75 6.14 -15.96
CA ARG A 134 -5.81 4.71 -15.59
C ARG A 134 -4.46 4.00 -15.79
N GLU A 135 -3.78 4.26 -16.90
CA GLU A 135 -2.45 3.72 -17.18
C GLU A 135 -1.43 4.23 -16.16
N LYS A 136 -1.48 5.53 -15.81
CA LYS A 136 -0.61 6.09 -14.74
C LYS A 136 -0.81 5.37 -13.41
N MET A 137 -2.05 5.14 -12.98
CA MET A 137 -2.34 4.46 -11.71
C MET A 137 -1.83 3.02 -11.70
N ARG A 138 -1.97 2.27 -12.82
CA ARG A 138 -1.38 0.93 -12.95
C ARG A 138 0.14 0.95 -12.82
N CYS A 139 0.82 1.91 -13.47
CA CYS A 139 2.28 2.05 -13.41
C CYS A 139 2.76 2.47 -12.01
N ILE A 140 2.03 3.34 -11.30
CA ILE A 140 2.32 3.73 -9.91
C ILE A 140 2.23 2.50 -8.99
N CYS A 141 1.18 1.69 -9.13
CA CYS A 141 1.05 0.43 -8.41
C CYS A 141 2.21 -0.52 -8.74
N ALA A 142 2.51 -0.75 -10.00
CA ALA A 142 3.60 -1.63 -10.41
C ALA A 142 4.95 -1.19 -9.80
N ARG A 143 5.26 0.12 -9.80
CA ARG A 143 6.44 0.67 -9.15
C ARG A 143 6.47 0.38 -7.64
N ALA A 144 5.32 0.50 -6.96
CA ALA A 144 5.23 0.21 -5.54
C ALA A 144 5.51 -1.25 -5.19
N PHE A 145 5.18 -2.19 -6.08
CA PHE A 145 5.47 -3.62 -5.93
C PHE A 145 6.89 -4.02 -6.38
N SER A 146 7.68 -3.08 -6.88
CA SER A 146 9.03 -3.35 -7.40
C SER A 146 10.07 -3.56 -6.29
N GLY A 147 11.01 -4.49 -6.52
CA GLY A 147 12.10 -4.81 -5.60
C GLY A 147 11.68 -5.80 -4.52
N GLY A 148 12.43 -5.81 -3.41
CA GLY A 148 12.27 -6.75 -2.29
C GLY A 148 11.15 -6.39 -1.29
N ARG A 149 10.11 -5.68 -1.72
CA ARG A 149 9.03 -5.18 -0.86
C ARG A 149 8.34 -6.32 -0.12
N LYS A 150 7.91 -6.04 1.11
CA LYS A 150 7.12 -6.95 1.96
C LYS A 150 5.70 -6.46 2.16
N VAL A 151 5.54 -5.14 2.18
CA VAL A 151 4.26 -4.48 2.37
C VAL A 151 4.12 -3.36 1.33
N VAL A 152 2.98 -3.28 0.66
CA VAL A 152 2.62 -2.14 -0.20
C VAL A 152 1.45 -1.41 0.41
N VAL A 153 1.59 -0.11 0.60
CA VAL A 153 0.53 0.77 1.08
C VAL A 153 -0.03 1.56 -0.11
N ILE A 154 -1.33 1.45 -0.32
CA ILE A 154 -2.06 2.12 -1.40
C ILE A 154 -2.99 3.14 -0.75
N PHE A 155 -2.69 4.43 -0.92
CA PHE A 155 -3.42 5.51 -0.26
C PHE A 155 -4.05 6.45 -1.28
N ASP A 156 -5.37 6.64 -1.18
CA ASP A 156 -6.19 7.60 -1.96
C ASP A 156 -5.96 7.56 -3.50
N LEU A 157 -5.49 6.43 -4.02
CA LEU A 157 -5.12 6.30 -5.43
C LEU A 157 -6.34 6.22 -6.36
N PHE A 158 -7.51 5.93 -5.81
CA PHE A 158 -8.72 5.60 -6.57
C PHE A 158 -9.69 6.78 -6.74
N LYS A 159 -9.46 7.89 -6.07
CA LYS A 159 -10.40 9.01 -5.86
C LYS A 159 -10.98 9.59 -7.17
N ARG A 160 -10.20 9.60 -8.25
CA ARG A 160 -10.59 10.18 -9.55
C ARG A 160 -10.87 9.14 -10.62
N MET A 161 -10.95 7.87 -10.24
CA MET A 161 -11.19 6.78 -11.18
C MET A 161 -12.68 6.48 -11.31
N GLN A 162 -13.08 5.99 -12.49
CA GLN A 162 -14.41 5.42 -12.69
C GLN A 162 -14.50 4.06 -11.98
N GLU A 163 -15.69 3.68 -11.52
CA GLU A 163 -15.93 2.46 -10.72
C GLU A 163 -15.35 1.19 -11.37
N GLN A 164 -15.57 0.99 -12.66
CA GLN A 164 -14.99 -0.15 -13.38
C GLN A 164 -13.46 -0.17 -13.31
N SER A 165 -12.82 0.99 -13.45
CA SER A 165 -11.35 1.10 -13.39
C SER A 165 -10.81 0.92 -11.97
N LYS A 166 -11.57 1.34 -10.94
CA LYS A 166 -11.26 1.08 -9.53
C LYS A 166 -11.27 -0.44 -9.28
N ALA A 167 -12.35 -1.11 -9.65
CA ALA A 167 -12.48 -2.55 -9.49
C ALA A 167 -11.35 -3.33 -10.19
N GLU A 168 -11.07 -3.00 -11.45
CA GLU A 168 -9.97 -3.62 -12.19
C GLU A 168 -8.61 -3.43 -11.50
N LEU A 169 -8.28 -2.21 -11.07
CA LEU A 169 -7.00 -1.95 -10.41
C LEU A 169 -6.91 -2.65 -9.05
N ALA A 170 -7.99 -2.68 -8.27
CA ALA A 170 -8.05 -3.41 -7.02
C ALA A 170 -7.81 -4.92 -7.24
N ILE A 171 -8.45 -5.52 -8.25
CA ILE A 171 -8.26 -6.93 -8.63
C ILE A 171 -6.82 -7.20 -9.10
N LEU A 172 -6.24 -6.33 -9.93
CA LEU A 172 -4.86 -6.47 -10.39
C LEU A 172 -3.87 -6.42 -9.23
N THR A 173 -4.03 -5.47 -8.31
CA THR A 173 -3.16 -5.35 -7.14
C THR A 173 -3.33 -6.52 -6.17
N TYR A 174 -4.55 -7.04 -6.00
CA TYR A 174 -4.80 -8.25 -5.22
C TYR A 174 -4.03 -9.46 -5.78
N HIS A 175 -4.17 -9.72 -7.07
CA HIS A 175 -3.45 -10.82 -7.71
C HIS A 175 -1.93 -10.63 -7.71
N ALA A 176 -1.44 -9.40 -7.90
CA ALA A 176 -0.02 -9.07 -7.77
C ALA A 176 0.50 -9.37 -6.35
N ALA A 177 -0.23 -8.95 -5.32
CA ALA A 177 0.12 -9.23 -3.92
C ALA A 177 0.25 -10.74 -3.67
N LYS A 178 -0.75 -11.52 -4.11
CA LYS A 178 -0.75 -12.98 -3.96
C LYS A 178 0.40 -13.66 -4.71
N SER A 179 0.61 -13.30 -5.97
CA SER A 179 1.63 -13.94 -6.83
C SER A 179 3.06 -13.58 -6.43
N LEU A 180 3.30 -12.33 -6.03
CA LEU A 180 4.62 -11.84 -5.63
C LEU A 180 4.96 -12.11 -4.16
N GLY A 181 3.99 -12.58 -3.37
CA GLY A 181 4.21 -12.84 -1.95
C GLY A 181 4.31 -11.58 -1.08
N ILE A 182 3.70 -10.49 -1.52
CA ILE A 182 3.71 -9.17 -0.89
C ILE A 182 2.35 -8.92 -0.24
N SER A 183 2.32 -8.31 0.95
CA SER A 183 1.06 -7.89 1.58
C SER A 183 0.68 -6.49 1.09
N ALA A 184 -0.62 -6.22 0.93
CA ALA A 184 -1.09 -4.91 0.47
C ALA A 184 -2.12 -4.31 1.43
N LEU A 185 -1.98 -3.03 1.70
CA LEU A 185 -2.84 -2.25 2.58
C LEU A 185 -3.48 -1.12 1.77
N TYR A 186 -4.78 -1.21 1.54
CA TYR A 186 -5.55 -0.10 0.99
C TYR A 186 -6.04 0.79 2.12
N ILE A 187 -5.87 2.08 1.98
CA ILE A 187 -6.40 3.10 2.88
C ILE A 187 -7.18 4.10 2.03
N SER A 188 -8.50 4.03 2.06
CA SER A 188 -9.39 4.87 1.23
C SER A 188 -10.83 4.76 1.71
N GLU A 189 -11.69 5.69 1.28
CA GLU A 189 -13.14 5.55 1.37
C GLU A 189 -13.81 5.18 0.03
N ASP A 190 -13.01 5.17 -1.05
CA ASP A 190 -13.48 5.14 -2.44
C ASP A 190 -13.63 3.73 -3.04
N LEU A 191 -13.26 2.68 -2.32
CA LEU A 191 -13.34 1.31 -2.81
C LEU A 191 -14.61 0.62 -2.30
N ASP A 192 -15.26 -0.15 -3.16
CA ASP A 192 -16.39 -0.99 -2.78
C ASP A 192 -15.90 -2.26 -2.08
N GLU A 193 -16.51 -2.59 -0.94
CA GLU A 193 -16.23 -3.81 -0.19
C GLU A 193 -16.54 -5.10 -0.99
N ASN A 194 -17.35 -4.98 -2.05
CA ASN A 194 -17.77 -6.09 -2.88
C ASN A 194 -16.87 -6.37 -4.11
N TYR A 195 -15.74 -5.66 -4.29
CA TYR A 195 -14.84 -5.94 -5.42
C TYR A 195 -14.17 -7.32 -5.36
N GLY A 196 -14.25 -8.03 -4.22
CA GLY A 196 -13.62 -9.35 -4.07
C GLY A 196 -12.08 -9.31 -4.13
N ALA A 197 -11.49 -8.18 -3.80
CA ALA A 197 -10.05 -7.92 -3.89
C ALA A 197 -9.37 -7.78 -2.51
N TYR A 198 -9.99 -8.32 -1.46
CA TYR A 198 -9.51 -8.19 -0.09
C TYR A 198 -9.66 -9.50 0.67
N ASP A 199 -8.74 -9.76 1.60
CA ASP A 199 -8.84 -10.84 2.58
C ASP A 199 -9.51 -10.33 3.87
N LEU A 200 -9.20 -9.08 4.23
CA LEU A 200 -9.71 -8.41 5.43
C LEU A 200 -10.18 -6.99 5.10
N ILE A 201 -11.30 -6.59 5.65
CA ILE A 201 -11.75 -5.19 5.62
C ILE A 201 -11.86 -4.66 7.04
N TYR A 202 -11.14 -3.59 7.32
CA TYR A 202 -11.21 -2.81 8.54
C TYR A 202 -12.07 -1.58 8.28
N LYS A 203 -13.33 -1.62 8.71
CA LYS A 203 -14.28 -0.52 8.52
C LYS A 203 -14.34 0.35 9.77
N TYR A 204 -13.92 1.60 9.65
CA TYR A 204 -13.96 2.55 10.75
C TYR A 204 -15.37 2.96 11.11
N ARG A 205 -15.69 2.97 12.40
CA ARG A 205 -16.99 3.38 12.98
C ARG A 205 -16.79 4.62 13.84
N PRO A 206 -17.08 5.83 13.33
CA PRO A 206 -16.82 7.08 14.04
C PRO A 206 -17.54 7.19 15.38
N GLU A 207 -18.78 6.67 15.46
CA GLU A 207 -19.60 6.69 16.66
C GLU A 207 -19.02 5.90 17.83
N LYS A 208 -18.20 4.87 17.53
CA LYS A 208 -17.55 4.01 18.53
C LYS A 208 -16.05 4.24 18.64
N LYS A 209 -15.47 5.00 17.70
CA LYS A 209 -14.03 5.23 17.57
C LYS A 209 -13.22 3.93 17.45
N GLU A 210 -13.77 2.96 16.76
CA GLU A 210 -13.19 1.62 16.59
C GLU A 210 -13.32 1.13 15.14
N PHE A 211 -12.54 0.09 14.81
CA PHE A 211 -12.72 -0.65 13.57
C PHE A 211 -13.59 -1.89 13.79
N SER A 212 -14.53 -2.13 12.87
CA SER A 212 -15.14 -3.45 12.70
C SER A 212 -14.38 -4.20 11.61
N ILE A 213 -14.22 -5.50 11.79
CA ILE A 213 -13.46 -6.35 10.87
C ILE A 213 -14.43 -7.25 10.11
N ILE A 214 -14.29 -7.31 8.78
CA ILE A 214 -14.93 -8.30 7.92
C ILE A 214 -13.81 -9.19 7.39
N ASP A 215 -13.91 -10.49 7.62
CA ASP A 215 -12.89 -11.48 7.29
C ASP A 215 -13.37 -12.37 6.14
N TYR A 216 -12.63 -12.35 5.03
CA TYR A 216 -12.89 -13.15 3.82
C TYR A 216 -11.83 -14.24 3.59
N ARG A 217 -10.99 -14.54 4.61
CA ARG A 217 -9.90 -15.55 4.52
C ARG A 217 -10.39 -17.01 4.55
N ALA A 218 -11.65 -17.26 4.29
CA ALA A 218 -12.25 -18.60 4.33
C ALA A 218 -11.91 -19.46 3.10
#